data_fc87bd34dda2438c9fda1462bcb3ca3c
#
_entry.id   fc87bd34dda2438c9fda1462bcb3ca3c
#
_cell.length_a   1.000
_cell.length_b   1.000
_cell.length_c   1.000
_cell.angle_alpha   90.00
_cell.angle_beta   90.00
_cell.angle_gamma   90.00
#
_symmetry.space_group_name_H-M   'P 1'
#
loop_
_entity.id
_entity.type
_entity.pdbx_description
1 polymer ?
#
loop_
_entity_poly.entity_id
_entity_poly.type
_entity_poly.pdbx_seq_one_letter_code
_entity_poly.pdbx_strand_id
1 'polypeptide(L)'
;MHDVIIVYWRDIPAQVIVGKGRRATKIQLPERFEQAIDRAAMKSDQKSTDDYLAEWRKAKPFKVKGNPEDIAREQAEKLEIEYDKEKLIVLVNNNGRAD
;
A
#
# COMPACT_ATOMS: atom_id res chain seq x y z
N MET A 1 -16.10 -4.52 15.26
CA MET A 1 -15.63 -4.15 13.91
C MET A 1 -14.44 -3.20 13.96
N HIS A 2 -13.48 -3.40 13.11
CA HIS A 2 -12.29 -2.58 13.05
C HIS A 2 -12.18 -1.89 11.70
N ASP A 3 -11.67 -0.66 11.71
CA ASP A 3 -11.39 0.06 10.47
C ASP A 3 -10.12 -0.51 9.84
N VAL A 4 -10.17 -0.76 8.53
CA VAL A 4 -9.02 -1.18 7.76
C VAL A 4 -8.66 -0.05 6.79
N ILE A 5 -7.39 0.35 6.81
CA ILE A 5 -6.88 1.40 5.94
C ILE A 5 -5.69 0.83 5.18
N ILE A 6 -5.74 0.95 3.86
CA ILE A 6 -4.61 0.59 3.01
C ILE A 6 -3.88 1.87 2.64
N VAL A 7 -2.57 1.90 2.87
CA VAL A 7 -1.72 3.03 2.51
C VAL A 7 -1.10 2.75 1.15
N TYR A 8 -1.23 3.71 0.25
CA TYR A 8 -0.74 3.61 -1.14
C TYR A 8 0.23 4.73 -1.44
N TRP A 9 1.17 4.43 -2.35
CA TRP A 9 1.91 5.46 -3.06
C TRP A 9 1.38 5.45 -4.49
N ARG A 10 0.66 6.47 -4.89
CA ARG A 10 -0.18 6.48 -6.10
C ARG A 10 -1.11 5.27 -6.05
N ASP A 11 -0.96 4.27 -6.92
CA ASP A 11 -1.81 3.08 -6.92
C ASP A 11 -1.08 1.81 -6.47
N ILE A 12 0.11 1.94 -5.87
CA ILE A 12 0.87 0.81 -5.34
C ILE A 12 0.66 0.73 -3.83
N PRO A 13 0.10 -0.38 -3.31
CA PRO A 13 -0.10 -0.51 -1.87
C PRO A 13 1.23 -0.72 -1.15
N ALA A 14 1.33 -0.24 0.07
CA ALA A 14 2.55 -0.32 0.88
C ALA A 14 2.30 -0.91 2.26
N GLN A 15 1.17 -0.65 2.87
CA GLN A 15 0.92 -1.01 4.26
C GLN A 15 -0.56 -1.20 4.53
N VAL A 16 -0.85 -2.13 5.46
CA VAL A 16 -2.22 -2.35 5.98
C VAL A 16 -2.25 -1.87 7.42
N ILE A 17 -3.25 -1.07 7.77
CA ILE A 17 -3.46 -0.58 9.13
C ILE A 17 -4.85 -1.02 9.57
N VAL A 18 -4.94 -1.68 10.74
CA VAL A 18 -6.22 -2.12 11.31
C VAL A 18 -6.37 -1.51 12.70
N GLY A 19 -7.47 -0.80 12.91
CA GLY A 19 -7.75 -0.10 14.17
C GLY A 19 -7.34 1.36 14.10
N LYS A 20 -7.29 1.99 15.28
CA LYS A 20 -7.01 3.44 15.39
C LYS A 20 -5.94 3.73 16.43
N GLY A 21 -5.21 4.83 16.20
CA GLY A 21 -4.26 5.35 17.16
C GLY A 21 -3.05 4.45 17.37
N ARG A 22 -2.49 4.53 18.58
CA ARG A 22 -1.25 3.83 18.93
C ARG A 22 -1.42 2.31 18.98
N ARG A 23 -2.64 1.83 19.19
CA ARG A 23 -2.92 0.39 19.29
C ARG A 23 -3.26 -0.23 17.93
N ALA A 24 -3.24 0.54 16.87
CA ALA A 24 -3.51 0.01 15.55
C ALA A 24 -2.49 -1.06 15.18
N THR A 25 -2.98 -2.14 14.58
CA THR A 25 -2.11 -3.19 14.04
C THR A 25 -1.67 -2.78 12.65
N LYS A 26 -0.37 -2.80 12.40
CA LYS A 26 0.19 -2.38 11.12
C LYS A 26 1.03 -3.51 10.55
N ILE A 27 0.81 -3.82 9.27
CA ILE A 27 1.63 -4.79 8.53
C ILE A 27 2.16 -4.11 7.29
N GLN A 28 3.48 -4.12 7.14
CA GLN A 28 4.13 -3.63 5.95
C GLN A 28 4.16 -4.73 4.91
N LEU A 29 3.82 -4.40 3.66
CA LEU A 29 3.83 -5.38 2.59
C LEU A 29 5.26 -5.78 2.23
N PRO A 30 5.44 -6.92 1.52
CA PRO A 30 6.79 -7.39 1.18
C PRO A 30 7.64 -6.34 0.46
N GLU A 31 8.95 -6.51 0.54
CA GLU A 31 9.93 -5.59 -0.02
C GLU A 31 9.69 -5.26 -1.50
N ARG A 32 9.16 -6.21 -2.27
CA ARG A 32 8.88 -5.96 -3.69
C ARG A 32 7.93 -4.79 -3.92
N PHE A 33 7.03 -4.51 -2.96
CA PHE A 33 6.13 -3.36 -3.04
C PHE A 33 6.89 -2.05 -2.84
N GLU A 34 7.77 -2.02 -1.86
CA GLU A 34 8.63 -0.86 -1.59
C GLU A 34 9.53 -0.57 -2.78
N GLN A 35 10.13 -1.61 -3.34
CA GLN A 35 10.98 -1.47 -4.53
C GLN A 35 10.21 -0.95 -5.73
N ALA A 36 8.95 -1.42 -5.89
CA ALA A 36 8.10 -0.94 -6.98
C ALA A 36 7.79 0.55 -6.81
N ILE A 37 7.51 0.98 -5.59
CA ILE A 37 7.25 2.39 -5.29
C ILE A 37 8.48 3.24 -5.64
N ASP A 38 9.66 2.80 -5.20
CA ASP A 38 10.90 3.53 -5.47
C ASP A 38 11.17 3.64 -6.97
N ARG A 39 10.98 2.56 -7.71
CA ARG A 39 11.18 2.56 -9.17
C ARG A 39 10.18 3.47 -9.87
N ALA A 40 8.91 3.44 -9.45
CA ALA A 40 7.88 4.29 -10.03
C ALA A 40 8.17 5.77 -9.76
N ALA A 41 8.63 6.09 -8.55
CA ALA A 41 8.98 7.45 -8.19
C ALA A 41 10.14 7.97 -9.05
N MET A 42 11.17 7.15 -9.23
CA MET A 42 12.31 7.54 -10.05
C MET A 42 11.93 7.70 -11.51
N LYS A 43 11.12 6.79 -12.04
CA LYS A 43 10.69 6.82 -13.42
C LYS A 43 9.82 8.03 -13.74
N SER A 44 8.99 8.46 -12.79
CA SER A 44 8.06 9.58 -12.97
C SER A 44 8.65 10.93 -12.57
N ASP A 45 9.97 11.00 -12.33
CA ASP A 45 10.65 12.22 -11.89
C ASP A 45 10.20 12.76 -10.53
N GLN A 46 9.58 11.92 -9.70
CA GLN A 46 9.18 12.31 -8.35
C GLN A 46 10.37 12.15 -7.40
N LYS A 47 11.47 12.84 -7.71
CA LYS A 47 12.75 12.70 -7.00
C LYS A 47 12.88 13.64 -5.81
N SER A 48 12.19 14.77 -5.82
CA SER A 48 12.25 15.67 -4.68
C SER A 48 11.46 15.08 -3.53
N THR A 49 11.87 15.38 -2.30
CA THR A 49 11.18 14.88 -1.12
C THR A 49 9.71 15.30 -1.11
N ASP A 50 9.43 16.53 -1.46
CA ASP A 50 8.07 17.06 -1.45
C ASP A 50 7.19 16.35 -2.47
N ASP A 51 7.67 16.14 -3.68
CA ASP A 51 6.92 15.47 -4.74
C ASP A 51 6.65 14.03 -4.36
N TYR A 52 7.66 13.34 -3.83
CA TYR A 52 7.52 11.95 -3.39
C TYR A 52 6.48 11.81 -2.27
N LEU A 53 6.57 12.66 -1.25
CA LEU A 53 5.67 12.60 -0.10
C LEU A 53 4.24 12.98 -0.46
N ALA A 54 4.05 13.84 -1.44
CA ALA A 54 2.73 14.28 -1.86
C ALA A 54 1.88 13.14 -2.46
N GLU A 55 2.54 12.09 -2.95
CA GLU A 55 1.84 10.97 -3.58
C GLU A 55 1.43 9.86 -2.61
N TRP A 56 1.84 9.93 -1.35
CA TRP A 56 1.38 9.01 -0.33
C TRP A 56 -0.06 9.33 0.02
N ARG A 57 -0.92 8.32 0.10
CA ARG A 57 -2.33 8.51 0.45
C ARG A 57 -2.86 7.32 1.25
N LYS A 58 -3.86 7.60 2.04
CA LYS A 58 -4.62 6.56 2.74
C LYS A 58 -5.94 6.38 2.00
N ALA A 59 -6.24 5.14 1.62
CA ALA A 59 -7.51 4.84 0.99
C ALA A 59 -8.64 5.00 2.00
N LYS A 60 -9.87 5.11 1.50
CA LYS A 60 -11.05 5.23 2.35
C LYS A 60 -11.15 4.01 3.28
N PRO A 61 -11.31 4.22 4.59
CA PRO A 61 -11.42 3.11 5.53
C PRO A 61 -12.64 2.24 5.25
N PHE A 62 -12.49 0.93 5.49
CA PHE A 62 -13.63 0.02 5.46
C PHE A 62 -13.61 -0.85 6.70
N LYS A 63 -14.77 -1.36 7.10
CA LYS A 63 -14.90 -2.10 8.36
C LYS A 63 -14.90 -3.60 8.14
N VAL A 64 -14.19 -4.33 9.02
CA VAL A 64 -14.12 -5.78 8.97
C VAL A 64 -14.27 -6.31 10.39
N LYS A 65 -15.02 -7.41 10.55
CA LYS A 65 -15.16 -8.09 11.82
C LYS A 65 -14.02 -9.07 12.04
N GLY A 66 -13.58 -9.19 13.27
CA GLY A 66 -12.60 -10.19 13.66
C GLY A 66 -11.49 -9.61 14.49
N ASN A 67 -10.45 -10.41 14.72
CA ASN A 67 -9.27 -10.02 15.44
C ASN A 67 -8.41 -9.11 14.58
N PRO A 68 -7.94 -7.96 15.10
CA PRO A 68 -7.16 -7.02 14.29
C PRO A 68 -5.94 -7.63 13.62
N GLU A 69 -5.22 -8.51 14.31
CA GLU A 69 -4.03 -9.15 13.75
C GLU A 69 -4.38 -10.09 12.61
N ASP A 70 -5.45 -10.85 12.75
CA ASP A 70 -5.94 -11.76 11.71
C ASP A 70 -6.43 -10.96 10.49
N ILE A 71 -7.18 -9.90 10.74
CA ILE A 71 -7.67 -9.01 9.68
C ILE A 71 -6.49 -8.44 8.91
N ALA A 72 -5.50 -7.91 9.60
CA ALA A 72 -4.33 -7.30 8.96
C ALA A 72 -3.60 -8.31 8.09
N ARG A 73 -3.40 -9.53 8.59
CA ARG A 73 -2.73 -10.59 7.85
C ARG A 73 -3.51 -10.99 6.59
N GLU A 74 -4.82 -11.18 6.73
CA GLU A 74 -5.67 -11.56 5.60
C GLU A 74 -5.67 -10.48 4.52
N GLN A 75 -5.75 -9.21 4.91
CA GLN A 75 -5.74 -8.12 3.95
C GLN A 75 -4.38 -8.01 3.26
N ALA A 76 -3.28 -8.20 4.00
CA ALA A 76 -1.95 -8.20 3.42
C ALA A 76 -1.81 -9.34 2.41
N GLU A 77 -2.26 -10.54 2.75
CA GLU A 77 -2.22 -11.70 1.85
C GLU A 77 -3.02 -11.46 0.57
N LYS A 78 -4.19 -10.86 0.68
CA LYS A 78 -5.00 -10.52 -0.49
C LYS A 78 -4.27 -9.57 -1.42
N LEU A 79 -3.60 -8.56 -0.84
CA LEU A 79 -2.83 -7.60 -1.63
C LEU A 79 -1.61 -8.26 -2.28
N GLU A 80 -0.95 -9.17 -1.57
CA GLU A 80 0.19 -9.90 -2.14
C GLU A 80 -0.22 -10.75 -3.35
N ILE A 81 -1.40 -11.35 -3.30
CA ILE A 81 -1.93 -12.15 -4.40
C ILE A 81 -2.38 -11.26 -5.56
N GLU A 82 -3.11 -10.19 -5.25
CA GLU A 82 -3.63 -9.27 -6.25
C GLU A 82 -2.51 -8.50 -6.95
N TYR A 83 -1.49 -8.10 -6.18
CA TYR A 83 -0.36 -7.32 -6.71
C TYR A 83 0.87 -8.20 -6.79
N ASP A 84 0.84 -9.18 -7.68
CA ASP A 84 1.98 -10.05 -7.93
C ASP A 84 3.09 -9.27 -8.64
N LYS A 85 4.20 -9.95 -8.89
CA LYS A 85 5.37 -9.31 -9.51
C LYS A 85 5.03 -8.68 -10.86
N GLU A 86 4.24 -9.36 -11.68
CA GLU A 86 3.87 -8.86 -13.00
C GLU A 86 3.00 -7.61 -12.91
N LYS A 87 2.04 -7.61 -12.01
CA LYS A 87 1.19 -6.45 -11.77
C LYS A 87 1.99 -5.25 -11.32
N LEU A 88 2.96 -5.47 -10.42
CA LEU A 88 3.82 -4.39 -9.94
C LEU A 88 4.67 -3.82 -11.07
N ILE A 89 5.17 -4.66 -11.97
CA ILE A 89 5.93 -4.18 -13.14
C ILE A 89 5.05 -3.29 -14.02
N VAL A 90 3.80 -3.69 -14.25
CA VAL A 90 2.86 -2.90 -15.03
C VAL A 90 2.63 -1.54 -14.38
N LEU A 91 2.44 -1.51 -13.07
CA LEU A 91 2.24 -0.26 -12.33
C LEU A 91 3.49 0.63 -12.41
N VAL A 92 4.68 0.05 -12.24
CA VAL A 92 5.93 0.81 -12.37
C VAL A 92 6.04 1.43 -13.75
N ASN A 93 5.74 0.66 -14.80
CA ASN A 93 5.82 1.14 -16.18
C ASN A 93 4.80 2.25 -16.45
N ASN A 94 3.75 2.31 -15.66
CA ASN A 94 2.71 3.34 -15.76
C ASN A 94 2.88 4.42 -14.68
N ASN A 95 4.09 4.64 -14.20
CA ASN A 95 4.45 5.66 -13.22
C ASN A 95 3.73 5.49 -11.87
N GLY A 96 3.40 4.25 -11.52
CA GLY A 96 2.73 3.93 -10.26
C GLY A 96 1.21 4.02 -10.33
N ARG A 97 0.63 4.24 -11.49
CA ARG A 97 -0.82 4.40 -11.65
C ARG A 97 -1.44 3.19 -12.33
N ALA A 98 -2.68 2.87 -11.91
CA ALA A 98 -3.40 1.70 -12.42
C ALA A 98 -4.03 1.93 -13.79
N ASP A 99 -4.21 3.16 -14.18
CA ASP A 99 -4.86 3.52 -15.46
C ASP A 99 -3.92 4.07 -16.53
#